data_9d07b0700cd1b0257b4076e39c2e947d
#
_entry.id   9d07b0700cd1b0257b4076e39c2e947d
#
_cell.length_a   1.000
_cell.length_b   1.000
_cell.length_c   1.000
_cell.angle_alpha   90.00
_cell.angle_beta   90.00
_cell.angle_gamma   90.00
#
_symmetry.space_group_name_H-M   'P 1'
#
loop_
_entity.id
_entity.type
_entity.pdbx_description
1 polymer ?
#
loop_
_entity_poly.entity_id
_entity_poly.type
_entity_poly.pdbx_seq_one_letter_code
_entity_poly.pdbx_strand_id
1 'polypeptide(L)'
;MKEIIKKLSEPFEPHEIEWRVGSTNKDKSKGLMLAYVTNRAIMNRLDEVVGAENWKSEFREIHKGIICSLSIRFTELGEWITKEDGADLTAIEPTKGGLSDSMKRAAVQFGLGRYLYDSISEWVELKDGKYPVTKPTAVKLKPKPAKPITEEEACAKLETATTVEQLETVYKSLPANAQTQTVIAKAKVIKASILEITE
;
A
#
# COMPACT_ATOMS: atom_id res chain seq x y z
N MET A 1 8.21 -11.16 16.57
CA MET A 1 8.12 -11.17 15.08
C MET A 1 6.97 -10.35 14.53
N LYS A 2 5.68 -10.61 14.85
CA LYS A 2 4.53 -9.86 14.27
C LYS A 2 4.62 -8.35 14.52
N GLU A 3 5.05 -7.93 15.71
CA GLU A 3 5.18 -6.51 16.07
C GLU A 3 6.29 -5.81 15.26
N ILE A 4 7.43 -6.48 15.09
CA ILE A 4 8.53 -5.97 14.26
C ILE A 4 8.05 -5.77 12.80
N ILE A 5 7.40 -6.78 12.22
CA ILE A 5 6.87 -6.66 10.84
C ILE A 5 5.84 -5.54 10.75
N LYS A 6 5.01 -5.33 11.76
CA LYS A 6 4.06 -4.22 11.80
C LYS A 6 4.78 -2.87 11.75
N LYS A 7 5.80 -2.66 12.60
CA LYS A 7 6.61 -1.43 12.62
C LYS A 7 7.36 -1.21 11.30
N LEU A 8 7.95 -2.26 10.71
CA LEU A 8 8.59 -2.17 9.40
C LEU A 8 7.62 -1.78 8.27
N SER A 9 6.33 -2.15 8.43
CA SER A 9 5.28 -1.90 7.44
C SER A 9 4.57 -0.55 7.62
N GLU A 10 4.89 0.21 8.67
CA GLU A 10 4.32 1.54 8.89
C GLU A 10 4.67 2.49 7.75
N PRO A 11 3.75 3.38 7.38
CA PRO A 11 4.03 4.38 6.35
C PRO A 11 5.29 5.19 6.67
N PHE A 12 6.03 5.54 5.65
CA PHE A 12 7.13 6.49 5.73
C PHE A 12 6.59 7.92 5.84
N GLU A 13 7.34 8.78 6.51
CA GLU A 13 6.99 10.19 6.62
C GLU A 13 7.01 10.87 5.24
N PRO A 14 6.21 11.91 5.02
CA PRO A 14 6.12 12.58 3.71
C PRO A 14 7.47 13.06 3.17
N HIS A 15 8.41 13.45 4.03
CA HIS A 15 9.74 13.92 3.64
C HIS A 15 10.69 12.80 3.21
N GLU A 16 10.37 11.52 3.54
CA GLU A 16 11.11 10.33 3.12
C GLU A 16 10.63 9.79 1.77
N ILE A 17 9.48 10.31 1.27
CA ILE A 17 8.89 9.90 0.00
C ILE A 17 9.43 10.78 -1.11
N GLU A 18 9.98 10.14 -2.12
CA GLU A 18 10.39 10.79 -3.35
C GLU A 18 9.44 10.46 -4.51
N TRP A 19 9.46 11.31 -5.52
CA TRP A 19 8.57 11.20 -6.67
C TRP A 19 9.39 11.17 -7.96
N ARG A 20 9.03 10.25 -8.85
CA ARG A 20 9.60 10.20 -10.20
C ARG A 20 8.51 10.09 -11.25
N VAL A 21 8.82 10.50 -12.46
CA VAL A 21 7.99 10.23 -13.63
C VAL A 21 8.15 8.76 -13.99
N GLY A 22 7.06 7.99 -13.96
CA GLY A 22 7.03 6.57 -14.33
C GLY A 22 6.78 6.39 -15.83
N SER A 23 5.77 7.08 -16.36
CA SER A 23 5.42 7.07 -17.77
C SER A 23 4.95 8.44 -18.22
N THR A 24 4.96 8.70 -19.51
CA THR A 24 4.46 9.95 -20.11
C THR A 24 3.30 9.66 -21.05
N ASN A 25 2.44 10.65 -21.27
CA ASN A 25 1.47 10.61 -22.34
C ASN A 25 2.18 10.73 -23.73
N LYS A 26 1.41 10.56 -24.80
CA LYS A 26 1.96 10.45 -26.16
C LYS A 26 2.76 11.68 -26.60
N ASP A 27 2.32 12.86 -26.26
CA ASP A 27 2.95 14.14 -26.60
C ASP A 27 3.97 14.62 -25.57
N LYS A 28 4.19 13.84 -24.51
CA LYS A 28 5.09 14.14 -23.38
C LYS A 28 4.78 15.44 -22.64
N SER A 29 3.56 15.94 -22.76
CA SER A 29 3.11 17.11 -21.98
C SER A 29 2.80 16.78 -20.52
N LYS A 30 2.46 15.52 -20.23
CA LYS A 30 2.13 15.02 -18.87
C LYS A 30 2.91 13.77 -18.53
N GLY A 31 3.24 13.65 -17.24
CA GLY A 31 3.89 12.47 -16.65
C GLY A 31 3.10 11.91 -15.48
N LEU A 32 3.05 10.58 -15.40
CA LEU A 32 2.47 9.86 -14.29
C LEU A 32 3.48 9.80 -13.15
N MET A 33 3.15 10.41 -12.01
CA MET A 33 4.02 10.44 -10.84
C MET A 33 3.91 9.14 -10.04
N LEU A 34 5.06 8.55 -9.75
CA LEU A 34 5.19 7.38 -8.90
C LEU A 34 5.93 7.76 -7.61
N ALA A 35 5.32 7.42 -6.48
CA ALA A 35 5.95 7.55 -5.18
C ALA A 35 6.93 6.40 -4.93
N TYR A 36 8.07 6.69 -4.32
CA TYR A 36 9.03 5.68 -3.88
C TYR A 36 9.80 6.14 -2.65
N VAL A 37 10.38 5.20 -1.92
CA VAL A 37 11.30 5.48 -0.81
C VAL A 37 12.74 5.28 -1.25
N THR A 38 13.66 6.02 -0.62
CA THR A 38 15.10 5.85 -0.85
C THR A 38 15.64 4.67 -0.06
N ASN A 39 16.78 4.12 -0.48
CA ASN A 39 17.47 3.11 0.33
C ASN A 39 17.88 3.65 1.70
N ARG A 40 18.21 4.95 1.78
CA ARG A 40 18.55 5.59 3.05
C ARG A 40 17.39 5.54 4.04
N ALA A 41 16.17 5.87 3.60
CA ALA A 41 14.98 5.77 4.43
C ALA A 41 14.72 4.31 4.87
N ILE A 42 14.93 3.34 3.98
CA ILE A 42 14.82 1.92 4.31
C ILE A 42 15.84 1.51 5.37
N MET A 43 17.12 1.88 5.19
CA MET A 43 18.19 1.56 6.17
C MET A 43 17.89 2.19 7.53
N ASN A 44 17.50 3.47 7.57
CA ASN A 44 17.14 4.15 8.81
C ASN A 44 15.99 3.43 9.53
N ARG A 45 14.96 3.02 8.80
CA ARG A 45 13.83 2.26 9.37
C ARG A 45 14.26 0.88 9.90
N LEU A 46 15.17 0.21 9.21
CA LEU A 46 15.74 -1.06 9.69
C LEU A 46 16.56 -0.84 10.96
N ASP A 47 17.42 0.17 10.99
CA ASP A 47 18.22 0.52 12.18
C ASP A 47 17.33 0.86 13.37
N GLU A 48 16.27 1.66 13.16
CA GLU A 48 15.33 2.06 14.20
C GLU A 48 14.53 0.88 14.77
N VAL A 49 14.05 -0.02 13.91
CA VAL A 49 13.10 -1.06 14.32
C VAL A 49 13.79 -2.31 14.83
N VAL A 50 14.89 -2.72 14.23
CA VAL A 50 15.58 -3.97 14.59
C VAL A 50 16.99 -3.79 15.13
N GLY A 51 17.61 -2.61 14.97
CA GLY A 51 19.01 -2.34 15.28
C GLY A 51 19.94 -2.66 14.11
N ALA A 52 20.97 -1.84 13.93
CA ALA A 52 21.90 -1.97 12.80
C ALA A 52 22.63 -3.33 12.75
N GLU A 53 22.82 -3.98 13.91
CA GLU A 53 23.45 -5.30 14.05
C GLU A 53 22.52 -6.47 13.72
N ASN A 54 21.22 -6.22 13.56
CA ASN A 54 20.21 -7.24 13.34
C ASN A 54 19.65 -7.25 11.90
N TRP A 55 20.30 -6.58 10.97
CA TRP A 55 20.01 -6.73 9.55
C TRP A 55 21.29 -6.68 8.71
N LYS A 56 21.23 -7.28 7.53
CA LYS A 56 22.30 -7.23 6.54
C LYS A 56 21.73 -7.36 5.13
N SER A 57 22.48 -6.82 4.15
CA SER A 57 22.20 -6.99 2.73
C SER A 57 23.41 -7.59 2.04
N GLU A 58 23.19 -8.62 1.23
CA GLU A 58 24.19 -9.25 0.40
C GLU A 58 23.73 -9.16 -1.05
N PHE A 59 24.67 -8.94 -1.98
CA PHE A 59 24.32 -8.75 -3.38
C PHE A 59 25.05 -9.77 -4.23
N ARG A 60 24.36 -10.28 -5.25
CA ARG A 60 24.99 -11.12 -6.26
C ARG A 60 24.57 -10.67 -7.65
N GLU A 61 25.51 -10.67 -8.56
CA GLU A 61 25.27 -10.34 -9.95
C GLU A 61 24.61 -11.53 -10.66
N ILE A 62 23.67 -11.23 -11.53
CA ILE A 62 23.06 -12.16 -12.48
C ILE A 62 23.11 -11.55 -13.88
N HIS A 63 22.76 -12.34 -14.91
CA HIS A 63 22.74 -11.81 -16.27
C HIS A 63 21.84 -10.54 -16.34
N LYS A 64 22.44 -9.39 -16.63
CA LYS A 64 21.79 -8.06 -16.76
C LYS A 64 21.10 -7.53 -15.49
N GLY A 65 21.40 -8.07 -14.32
CA GLY A 65 20.73 -7.63 -13.10
C GLY A 65 21.52 -7.92 -11.83
N ILE A 66 20.97 -7.48 -10.72
CA ILE A 66 21.49 -7.69 -9.37
C ILE A 66 20.37 -8.23 -8.49
N ILE A 67 20.65 -9.27 -7.72
CA ILE A 67 19.80 -9.77 -6.66
C ILE A 67 20.33 -9.27 -5.32
N CYS A 68 19.42 -8.77 -4.49
CA CYS A 68 19.67 -8.44 -3.09
C CYS A 68 19.07 -9.51 -2.19
N SER A 69 19.87 -10.09 -1.32
CA SER A 69 19.45 -10.93 -0.19
C SER A 69 19.43 -10.06 1.05
N LEU A 70 18.26 -9.56 1.44
CA LEU A 70 18.05 -8.80 2.67
C LEU A 70 17.70 -9.78 3.79
N SER A 71 18.49 -9.77 4.87
CA SER A 71 18.30 -10.63 6.03
C SER A 71 18.02 -9.80 7.28
N ILE A 72 17.05 -10.23 8.06
CA ILE A 72 16.70 -9.62 9.35
C ILE A 72 16.77 -10.72 10.42
N ARG A 73 17.44 -10.43 11.53
CA ARG A 73 17.50 -11.30 12.69
C ARG A 73 16.35 -10.96 13.63
N PHE A 74 15.49 -11.92 13.85
CA PHE A 74 14.42 -11.80 14.82
C PHE A 74 14.92 -12.33 16.17
N THR A 75 15.30 -11.43 17.06
CA THR A 75 15.93 -11.76 18.34
C THR A 75 15.11 -12.71 19.21
N GLU A 76 13.78 -12.64 19.14
CA GLU A 76 12.88 -13.56 19.86
C GLU A 76 13.04 -15.03 19.41
N LEU A 77 13.42 -15.24 18.14
CA LEU A 77 13.62 -16.57 17.56
C LEU A 77 15.11 -16.97 17.47
N GLY A 78 16.01 -16.00 17.59
CA GLY A 78 17.45 -16.18 17.35
C GLY A 78 17.82 -16.47 15.89
N GLU A 79 16.87 -16.39 14.96
CA GLU A 79 17.03 -16.80 13.57
C GLU A 79 17.12 -15.62 12.62
N TRP A 80 17.92 -15.79 11.55
CA TRP A 80 17.96 -14.91 10.40
C TRP A 80 16.93 -15.32 9.37
N ILE A 81 16.02 -14.41 9.00
CA ILE A 81 15.10 -14.61 7.89
C ILE A 81 15.59 -13.79 6.71
N THR A 82 15.85 -14.46 5.60
CA THR A 82 16.32 -13.85 4.35
C THR A 82 15.20 -13.81 3.32
N LYS A 83 15.07 -12.68 2.64
CA LYS A 83 14.21 -12.50 1.47
C LYS A 83 15.02 -11.90 0.35
N GLU A 84 14.77 -12.38 -0.86
CA GLU A 84 15.52 -11.97 -2.04
C GLU A 84 14.61 -11.34 -3.09
N ASP A 85 15.11 -10.32 -3.75
CA ASP A 85 14.49 -9.78 -4.95
C ASP A 85 15.57 -9.18 -5.86
N GLY A 86 15.27 -9.08 -7.15
CA GLY A 86 16.20 -8.62 -8.15
C GLY A 86 15.73 -7.37 -8.89
N ALA A 87 16.69 -6.68 -9.48
CA ALA A 87 16.45 -5.58 -10.40
C ALA A 87 17.42 -5.64 -11.56
N ASP A 88 16.97 -5.20 -12.73
CA ASP A 88 17.83 -5.04 -13.90
C ASP A 88 18.84 -3.91 -13.65
N LEU A 89 19.97 -3.99 -14.35
CA LEU A 89 20.93 -2.88 -14.42
C LEU A 89 20.26 -1.68 -15.09
N THR A 90 20.38 -0.50 -14.48
CA THR A 90 19.81 0.72 -15.02
C THR A 90 20.67 1.28 -16.17
N ALA A 91 20.07 2.07 -17.07
CA ALA A 91 20.80 2.69 -18.18
C ALA A 91 21.85 3.73 -17.72
N ILE A 92 21.62 4.37 -16.56
CA ILE A 92 22.51 5.35 -15.94
C ILE A 92 22.99 4.79 -14.62
N GLU A 93 24.31 4.80 -14.36
CA GLU A 93 24.94 4.20 -13.18
C GLU A 93 24.47 2.75 -12.94
N PRO A 94 24.73 1.81 -13.86
CA PRO A 94 24.12 0.48 -13.87
C PRO A 94 24.22 -0.26 -12.53
N THR A 95 25.43 -0.32 -11.98
CA THR A 95 25.68 -1.02 -10.72
C THR A 95 24.95 -0.37 -9.53
N LYS A 96 25.06 0.96 -9.39
CA LYS A 96 24.42 1.70 -8.30
C LYS A 96 22.90 1.59 -8.38
N GLY A 97 22.33 1.72 -9.59
CA GLY A 97 20.90 1.56 -9.81
C GLY A 97 20.42 0.15 -9.49
N GLY A 98 21.10 -0.87 -10.00
CA GLY A 98 20.78 -2.27 -9.73
C GLY A 98 20.85 -2.64 -8.24
N LEU A 99 21.91 -2.23 -7.54
CA LEU A 99 22.03 -2.41 -6.07
C LEU A 99 20.89 -1.72 -5.32
N SER A 100 20.63 -0.45 -5.66
CA SER A 100 19.57 0.32 -5.00
C SER A 100 18.18 -0.26 -5.23
N ASP A 101 17.86 -0.62 -6.45
CA ASP A 101 16.53 -1.09 -6.81
C ASP A 101 16.28 -2.50 -6.29
N SER A 102 17.26 -3.41 -6.36
CA SER A 102 17.13 -4.75 -5.79
C SER A 102 16.93 -4.73 -4.27
N MET A 103 17.64 -3.86 -3.55
CA MET A 103 17.45 -3.71 -2.11
C MET A 103 16.05 -3.19 -1.75
N LYS A 104 15.56 -2.17 -2.45
CA LYS A 104 14.18 -1.66 -2.25
C LYS A 104 13.14 -2.76 -2.46
N ARG A 105 13.31 -3.58 -3.50
CA ARG A 105 12.41 -4.69 -3.81
C ARG A 105 12.46 -5.79 -2.74
N ALA A 106 13.65 -6.15 -2.27
CA ALA A 106 13.81 -7.11 -1.17
C ALA A 106 13.17 -6.59 0.13
N ALA A 107 13.32 -5.29 0.44
CA ALA A 107 12.72 -4.64 1.60
C ALA A 107 11.18 -4.66 1.58
N VAL A 108 10.57 -4.51 0.40
CA VAL A 108 9.11 -4.62 0.23
C VAL A 108 8.57 -5.98 0.71
N GLN A 109 9.35 -7.04 0.60
CA GLN A 109 8.93 -8.37 1.08
C GLN A 109 8.83 -8.45 2.61
N PHE A 110 9.54 -7.58 3.34
CA PHE A 110 9.37 -7.39 4.79
C PHE A 110 8.30 -6.35 5.16
N GLY A 111 7.70 -5.69 4.16
CA GLY A 111 6.65 -4.70 4.36
C GLY A 111 7.07 -3.25 4.17
N LEU A 112 8.37 -2.95 4.13
CA LEU A 112 8.88 -1.58 3.98
C LEU A 112 8.43 -0.96 2.65
N GLY A 113 7.65 0.11 2.71
CA GLY A 113 7.14 0.80 1.53
C GLY A 113 6.13 0.00 0.69
N ARG A 114 5.68 -1.18 1.13
CA ARG A 114 4.74 -2.01 0.37
C ARG A 114 3.45 -1.29 0.04
N TYR A 115 2.95 -0.45 0.95
CA TYR A 115 1.72 0.33 0.77
C TYR A 115 1.79 1.28 -0.44
N LEU A 116 2.98 1.66 -0.91
CA LEU A 116 3.14 2.53 -2.09
C LEU A 116 2.66 1.89 -3.38
N TYR A 117 2.60 0.55 -3.45
CA TYR A 117 2.00 -0.16 -4.60
C TYR A 117 0.48 0.03 -4.68
N ASP A 118 -0.15 0.40 -3.56
CA ASP A 118 -1.58 0.75 -3.51
C ASP A 118 -1.82 2.26 -3.66
N SER A 119 -0.79 3.03 -4.02
CA SER A 119 -0.92 4.47 -4.23
C SER A 119 -1.67 4.80 -5.51
N ILE A 120 -2.39 5.93 -5.46
CA ILE A 120 -3.00 6.53 -6.63
C ILE A 120 -1.95 7.41 -7.28
N SER A 121 -1.56 7.04 -8.50
CA SER A 121 -0.63 7.84 -9.29
C SER A 121 -1.35 9.05 -9.89
N GLU A 122 -0.72 10.21 -9.87
CA GLU A 122 -1.27 11.46 -10.40
C GLU A 122 -0.54 11.87 -11.68
N TRP A 123 -1.30 12.38 -12.66
CA TRP A 123 -0.75 12.99 -13.85
C TRP A 123 -0.42 14.46 -13.58
N VAL A 124 0.83 14.85 -13.82
CA VAL A 124 1.29 16.24 -13.70
C VAL A 124 1.83 16.76 -15.01
N GLU A 125 1.82 18.07 -15.19
CA GLU A 125 2.44 18.71 -16.36
C GLU A 125 3.97 18.56 -16.33
N LEU A 126 4.55 18.36 -17.50
CA LEU A 126 5.99 18.25 -17.66
C LEU A 126 6.54 19.48 -18.41
N LYS A 127 7.65 20.01 -17.89
CA LYS A 127 8.51 20.93 -18.60
C LYS A 127 9.50 20.13 -19.45
N ASP A 128 9.68 20.51 -20.69
CA ASP A 128 10.60 19.88 -21.65
C ASP A 128 10.35 18.36 -21.83
N GLY A 129 9.11 17.91 -21.62
CA GLY A 129 8.70 16.50 -21.74
C GLY A 129 9.35 15.55 -20.72
N LYS A 130 9.98 16.08 -19.67
CA LYS A 130 10.80 15.29 -18.73
C LYS A 130 10.64 15.70 -17.26
N TYR A 131 10.62 16.98 -16.98
CA TYR A 131 10.66 17.46 -15.60
C TYR A 131 9.27 17.84 -15.11
N PRO A 132 8.79 17.29 -13.97
CA PRO A 132 7.48 17.66 -13.45
C PRO A 132 7.47 19.13 -13.01
N VAL A 133 6.45 19.89 -13.43
CA VAL A 133 6.24 21.28 -13.03
C VAL A 133 5.89 21.36 -11.52
N THR A 134 5.09 20.39 -11.07
CA THR A 134 4.72 20.23 -9.66
C THR A 134 4.91 18.78 -9.24
N LYS A 135 5.21 18.56 -7.95
CA LYS A 135 5.25 17.21 -7.37
C LYS A 135 4.10 17.05 -6.40
N PRO A 136 3.50 15.86 -6.31
CA PRO A 136 2.52 15.59 -5.25
C PRO A 136 3.16 15.77 -3.87
N THR A 137 2.41 16.28 -2.92
CA THR A 137 2.88 16.53 -1.55
C THR A 137 2.56 15.39 -0.59
N ALA A 138 1.63 14.51 -0.96
CA ALA A 138 1.22 13.37 -0.14
C ALA A 138 0.87 12.16 -1.00
N VAL A 139 1.07 10.98 -0.44
CA VAL A 139 0.66 9.71 -1.04
C VAL A 139 -0.83 9.50 -0.79
N LYS A 140 -1.62 9.44 -1.84
CA LYS A 140 -3.03 9.03 -1.79
C LYS A 140 -3.11 7.52 -2.02
N LEU A 141 -3.73 6.80 -1.09
CA LEU A 141 -3.91 5.36 -1.22
C LEU A 141 -5.26 5.03 -1.85
N LYS A 142 -5.30 3.96 -2.62
CA LYS A 142 -6.56 3.38 -3.09
C LYS A 142 -7.39 2.96 -1.87
N PRO A 143 -8.70 3.21 -1.87
CA PRO A 143 -9.55 2.70 -0.81
C PRO A 143 -9.40 1.17 -0.75
N LYS A 144 -9.11 0.65 0.44
CA LYS A 144 -9.09 -0.81 0.61
C LYS A 144 -10.48 -1.35 0.28
N PRO A 145 -10.56 -2.44 -0.50
CA PRO A 145 -11.85 -3.11 -0.69
C PRO A 145 -12.43 -3.43 0.68
N ALA A 146 -13.70 -3.11 0.88
CA ALA A 146 -14.39 -3.45 2.11
C ALA A 146 -14.23 -4.96 2.36
N LYS A 147 -13.89 -5.34 3.60
CA LYS A 147 -13.79 -6.76 3.95
C LYS A 147 -15.11 -7.44 3.62
N PRO A 148 -15.08 -8.61 2.96
CA PRO A 148 -16.28 -9.39 2.81
C PRO A 148 -16.90 -9.61 4.19
N ILE A 149 -18.18 -9.31 4.33
CA ILE A 149 -18.95 -9.60 5.54
C ILE A 149 -19.99 -10.67 5.21
N THR A 150 -20.36 -11.45 6.20
CA THR A 150 -21.42 -12.47 6.04
C THR A 150 -22.80 -11.81 5.92
N GLU A 151 -23.78 -12.56 5.41
CA GLU A 151 -25.17 -12.09 5.38
C GLU A 151 -25.69 -11.78 6.79
N GLU A 152 -25.28 -12.57 7.78
CA GLU A 152 -25.63 -12.40 9.18
C GLU A 152 -25.08 -11.08 9.74
N GLU A 153 -23.79 -10.80 9.49
CA GLU A 153 -23.17 -9.53 9.88
C GLU A 153 -23.82 -8.33 9.18
N ALA A 154 -24.20 -8.48 7.92
CA ALA A 154 -24.89 -7.44 7.17
C ALA A 154 -26.30 -7.18 7.74
N CYS A 155 -27.06 -8.23 8.03
CA CYS A 155 -28.38 -8.13 8.67
C CYS A 155 -28.29 -7.49 10.07
N ALA A 156 -27.31 -7.90 10.88
CA ALA A 156 -27.09 -7.30 12.20
C ALA A 156 -26.79 -5.79 12.13
N LYS A 157 -26.01 -5.35 11.13
CA LYS A 157 -25.77 -3.92 10.89
C LYS A 157 -27.05 -3.17 10.51
N LEU A 158 -27.93 -3.73 9.69
CA LEU A 158 -29.20 -3.11 9.33
C LEU A 158 -30.12 -2.95 10.54
N GLU A 159 -30.08 -3.90 11.47
CA GLU A 159 -30.88 -3.87 12.71
C GLU A 159 -30.49 -2.73 13.67
N THR A 160 -29.33 -2.15 13.51
CA THR A 160 -28.92 -0.97 14.33
C THR A 160 -29.59 0.33 13.90
N ALA A 161 -30.26 0.36 12.73
CA ALA A 161 -30.90 1.55 12.23
C ALA A 161 -32.27 1.79 12.93
N THR A 162 -32.44 3.00 13.43
CA THR A 162 -33.70 3.43 14.08
C THR A 162 -34.54 4.36 13.23
N THR A 163 -33.97 4.87 12.12
CA THR A 163 -34.67 5.70 11.14
C THR A 163 -34.47 5.17 9.72
N VAL A 164 -35.36 5.52 8.80
CA VAL A 164 -35.25 5.15 7.38
C VAL A 164 -33.99 5.70 6.75
N GLU A 165 -33.56 6.93 7.09
CA GLU A 165 -32.34 7.55 6.59
C GLU A 165 -31.10 6.79 7.06
N GLN A 166 -31.07 6.39 8.33
CA GLN A 166 -29.97 5.57 8.86
C GLN A 166 -29.93 4.21 8.16
N LEU A 167 -31.07 3.56 7.96
CA LEU A 167 -31.17 2.28 7.27
C LEU A 167 -30.60 2.36 5.84
N GLU A 168 -30.97 3.40 5.08
CA GLU A 168 -30.45 3.62 3.73
C GLU A 168 -28.93 3.89 3.72
N THR A 169 -28.45 4.65 4.70
CA THR A 169 -27.00 4.92 4.85
C THR A 169 -26.24 3.65 5.16
N VAL A 170 -26.70 2.85 6.11
CA VAL A 170 -26.11 1.56 6.46
C VAL A 170 -26.12 0.62 5.26
N TYR A 171 -27.26 0.49 4.57
CA TYR A 171 -27.39 -0.37 3.39
C TYR A 171 -26.41 0.02 2.28
N LYS A 172 -26.28 1.30 1.95
CA LYS A 172 -25.33 1.82 0.95
C LYS A 172 -23.86 1.60 1.35
N SER A 173 -23.57 1.50 2.64
CA SER A 173 -22.22 1.23 3.15
C SER A 173 -21.83 -0.25 3.10
N LEU A 174 -22.77 -1.17 2.88
CA LEU A 174 -22.49 -2.60 2.78
C LEU A 174 -21.68 -2.91 1.52
N PRO A 175 -20.69 -3.79 1.60
CA PRO A 175 -19.93 -4.23 0.44
C PRO A 175 -20.85 -4.99 -0.53
N ALA A 176 -20.54 -4.92 -1.83
CA ALA A 176 -21.38 -5.49 -2.89
C ALA A 176 -21.69 -7.00 -2.70
N ASN A 177 -20.74 -7.76 -2.14
CA ASN A 177 -20.94 -9.19 -1.85
C ASN A 177 -21.97 -9.44 -0.75
N ALA A 178 -22.29 -8.45 0.07
CA ALA A 178 -23.26 -8.55 1.16
C ALA A 178 -24.66 -8.02 0.79
N GLN A 179 -24.83 -7.43 -0.39
CA GLN A 179 -26.14 -6.94 -0.88
C GLN A 179 -26.92 -8.07 -1.57
N THR A 180 -27.09 -9.18 -0.87
CA THR A 180 -27.83 -10.36 -1.35
C THR A 180 -29.34 -10.18 -1.24
N GLN A 181 -30.11 -11.09 -1.87
CA GLN A 181 -31.57 -11.08 -1.79
C GLN A 181 -32.08 -11.19 -0.34
N THR A 182 -31.40 -11.97 0.50
CA THR A 182 -31.69 -12.12 1.92
C THR A 182 -31.55 -10.78 2.66
N VAL A 183 -30.46 -10.08 2.44
CA VAL A 183 -30.18 -8.78 3.07
C VAL A 183 -31.10 -7.69 2.58
N ILE A 184 -31.49 -7.70 1.29
CA ILE A 184 -32.50 -6.81 0.70
C ILE A 184 -33.88 -7.04 1.35
N ALA A 185 -34.27 -8.31 1.49
CA ALA A 185 -35.55 -8.66 2.13
C ALA A 185 -35.57 -8.18 3.59
N LYS A 186 -34.47 -8.40 4.33
CA LYS A 186 -34.36 -7.93 5.73
C LYS A 186 -34.46 -6.41 5.82
N ALA A 187 -33.78 -5.66 4.93
CA ALA A 187 -33.86 -4.20 4.90
C ALA A 187 -35.28 -3.69 4.66
N LYS A 188 -36.07 -4.37 3.79
CA LYS A 188 -37.49 -4.02 3.54
C LYS A 188 -38.33 -4.23 4.78
N VAL A 189 -38.14 -5.32 5.51
CA VAL A 189 -38.86 -5.61 6.76
C VAL A 189 -38.57 -4.54 7.81
N ILE A 190 -37.29 -4.21 8.02
CA ILE A 190 -36.89 -3.17 8.98
C ILE A 190 -37.49 -1.81 8.60
N LYS A 191 -37.44 -1.46 7.30
CA LYS A 191 -38.06 -0.21 6.81
C LYS A 191 -39.56 -0.13 7.14
N ALA A 192 -40.30 -1.22 6.93
CA ALA A 192 -41.73 -1.28 7.25
C ALA A 192 -41.96 -1.09 8.76
N SER A 193 -41.23 -1.79 9.61
CA SER A 193 -41.34 -1.65 11.06
C SER A 193 -41.03 -0.24 11.57
N ILE A 194 -40.04 0.44 10.99
CA ILE A 194 -39.71 1.83 11.35
C ILE A 194 -40.86 2.77 10.99
N LEU A 195 -41.52 2.58 9.85
CA LEU A 195 -42.62 3.41 9.41
C LEU A 195 -43.87 3.21 10.27
N GLU A 196 -44.18 1.98 10.69
CA GLU A 196 -45.29 1.65 11.60
C GLU A 196 -45.16 2.26 13.01
N ILE A 197 -43.93 2.49 13.49
CA ILE A 197 -43.66 3.09 14.81
C ILE A 197 -43.79 4.63 14.75
N THR A 198 -43.75 5.21 13.55
CA THR A 198 -43.69 6.67 13.35
C THR A 198 -45.07 7.27 13.03
N GLU A 199 -46.10 6.42 12.81
CA GLU A 199 -47.53 6.77 12.73
C GLU A 199 -48.17 6.66 14.12
#